data_c560e0709a17a4e5693109c769f1b352
#
_entry.id   c560e0709a17a4e5693109c769f1b352
#
_cell.length_a   1.000
_cell.length_b   1.000
_cell.length_c   1.000
_cell.angle_alpha   90.00
_cell.angle_beta   90.00
_cell.angle_gamma   90.00
#
_symmetry.space_group_name_H-M   'P 1'
#
loop_
_entity.id
_entity.type
_entity.pdbx_description
1 polymer ?
#
loop_
_entity_poly.entity_id
_entity_poly.type
_entity_poly.pdbx_seq_one_letter_code
_entity_poly.pdbx_strand_id
1 'polypeptide(L)'
;YWNNPAITEAAIEARACMTDLGGKTDLVLEQMKRTAEAEAAGIAIIPDCGQVPGMGTSLSVYAMSLLDETDEILMWDGGNPLHPVPPFNYILTFNIAGLTNEYYGVAHFIRDGERVEVPTFDPVDYETVDFGGDIGEMEAFVAGGGTSTMPWTFEGKLKTLWNKTLRWPGHFAEWRAYTIAGLLEEKPIDVDGQWVVPRDVLHALLDPKIKAKVGEPDLVIVRVLAKGRKDGKDAQVQVQLTDRLDEATGFTAMERTTGWDGALKAEMNAHGRTPRGVNPAELAVSGPDYAEELLKRGFDLTVDYL
;
A
#
# COMPACT_ATOMS: atom_id res chain seq x y z
N TYR A 1 7.16 -12.06 0.04
CA TYR A 1 6.21 -12.22 -1.07
C TYR A 1 6.64 -13.24 -2.13
N TRP A 2 7.93 -13.47 -2.36
CA TRP A 2 8.40 -14.44 -3.38
C TRP A 2 7.83 -15.85 -3.22
N ASN A 3 7.51 -16.26 -2.00
CA ASN A 3 6.96 -17.59 -1.71
C ASN A 3 5.42 -17.63 -1.74
N ASN A 4 4.72 -16.50 -1.88
CA ASN A 4 3.27 -16.45 -1.79
C ASN A 4 2.56 -17.36 -2.80
N PRO A 5 2.97 -17.49 -4.08
CA PRO A 5 2.36 -18.45 -4.99
C PRO A 5 2.48 -19.90 -4.53
N ALA A 6 3.64 -20.31 -3.98
CA ALA A 6 3.84 -21.66 -3.45
C ALA A 6 3.04 -21.90 -2.16
N ILE A 7 2.92 -20.88 -1.30
CA ILE A 7 2.08 -20.95 -0.09
C ILE A 7 0.59 -21.02 -0.47
N THR A 8 0.18 -20.31 -1.51
CA THR A 8 -1.18 -20.40 -2.08
C THR A 8 -1.50 -21.83 -2.53
N GLU A 9 -0.58 -22.49 -3.22
CA GLU A 9 -0.73 -23.88 -3.64
C GLU A 9 -0.89 -24.81 -2.43
N ALA A 10 0.00 -24.68 -1.44
CA ALA A 10 -0.07 -25.45 -0.21
C ALA A 10 -1.38 -25.21 0.58
N ALA A 11 -1.89 -23.97 0.61
CA ALA A 11 -3.15 -23.62 1.23
C ALA A 11 -4.35 -24.30 0.53
N ILE A 12 -4.35 -24.34 -0.80
CA ILE A 12 -5.36 -25.04 -1.60
C ILE A 12 -5.34 -26.54 -1.33
N GLU A 13 -4.16 -27.18 -1.33
CA GLU A 13 -4.00 -28.58 -1.01
C GLU A 13 -4.46 -28.92 0.41
N ALA A 14 -4.11 -28.08 1.38
CA ALA A 14 -4.48 -28.23 2.78
C ALA A 14 -5.94 -27.85 3.06
N ARG A 15 -6.67 -27.26 2.11
CA ARG A 15 -8.00 -26.65 2.27
C ARG A 15 -8.03 -25.63 3.41
N ALA A 16 -7.00 -24.82 3.52
CA ALA A 16 -6.85 -23.78 4.54
C ALA A 16 -7.05 -22.39 3.92
N CYS A 17 -7.86 -21.57 4.55
CA CYS A 17 -7.96 -20.16 4.18
C CYS A 17 -6.63 -19.44 4.46
N MET A 18 -6.33 -18.39 3.67
CA MET A 18 -5.05 -17.70 3.75
C MET A 18 -5.25 -16.18 3.59
N THR A 19 -4.43 -15.41 4.29
CA THR A 19 -4.14 -14.00 3.98
C THR A 19 -2.63 -13.84 3.89
N ASP A 20 -2.15 -12.93 3.06
CA ASP A 20 -0.73 -12.53 3.02
C ASP A 20 -0.59 -11.01 2.90
N LEU A 21 0.56 -10.49 3.27
CA LEU A 21 0.82 -9.04 3.29
C LEU A 21 1.22 -8.47 1.93
N GLY A 22 1.38 -9.32 0.92
CA GLY A 22 1.64 -8.92 -0.45
C GLY A 22 2.94 -8.15 -0.69
N GLY A 23 2.81 -7.08 -1.48
CA GLY A 23 3.91 -6.15 -1.80
C GLY A 23 4.52 -6.35 -3.19
N LYS A 24 3.96 -7.23 -4.05
CA LYS A 24 4.36 -7.37 -5.44
C LYS A 24 3.19 -7.82 -6.31
N THR A 25 2.61 -6.88 -7.04
CA THR A 25 1.38 -7.06 -7.84
C THR A 25 1.46 -8.24 -8.81
N ASP A 26 2.59 -8.47 -9.51
CA ASP A 26 2.73 -9.59 -10.43
C ASP A 26 2.49 -10.94 -9.74
N LEU A 27 2.97 -11.10 -8.49
CA LEU A 27 2.75 -12.34 -7.74
C LEU A 27 1.30 -12.48 -7.27
N VAL A 28 0.63 -11.37 -6.96
CA VAL A 28 -0.81 -11.37 -6.65
C VAL A 28 -1.61 -11.82 -7.86
N LEU A 29 -1.29 -11.30 -9.04
CA LEU A 29 -1.93 -11.71 -10.30
C LEU A 29 -1.70 -13.21 -10.59
N GLU A 30 -0.53 -13.77 -10.23
CA GLU A 30 -0.28 -15.22 -10.31
C GLU A 30 -1.14 -16.00 -9.31
N GLN A 31 -1.26 -15.53 -8.06
CA GLN A 31 -2.13 -16.16 -7.06
C GLN A 31 -3.59 -16.17 -7.55
N MET A 32 -4.08 -15.07 -8.15
CA MET A 32 -5.45 -14.94 -8.67
C MET A 32 -5.78 -15.96 -9.78
N LYS A 33 -4.80 -16.45 -10.54
CA LYS A 33 -5.02 -17.51 -11.53
C LYS A 33 -5.51 -18.83 -10.91
N ARG A 34 -5.32 -19.00 -9.59
CA ARG A 34 -5.72 -20.19 -8.83
C ARG A 34 -7.12 -20.06 -8.21
N THR A 35 -7.89 -19.00 -8.55
CA THR A 35 -9.24 -18.74 -8.00
C THR A 35 -10.16 -19.96 -8.11
N ALA A 36 -10.27 -20.57 -9.28
CA ALA A 36 -11.14 -21.73 -9.49
C ALA A 36 -10.75 -22.95 -8.64
N GLU A 37 -9.46 -23.15 -8.40
CA GLU A 37 -8.96 -24.24 -7.55
C GLU A 37 -9.28 -23.98 -6.07
N ALA A 38 -9.11 -22.73 -5.60
CA ALA A 38 -9.47 -22.33 -4.25
C ALA A 38 -10.99 -22.40 -4.01
N GLU A 39 -11.82 -22.02 -5.01
CA GLU A 39 -13.27 -22.21 -4.98
C GLU A 39 -13.66 -23.69 -4.84
N ALA A 40 -13.05 -24.55 -5.66
CA ALA A 40 -13.29 -26.00 -5.60
C ALA A 40 -12.85 -26.61 -4.28
N ALA A 41 -11.80 -26.08 -3.67
CA ALA A 41 -11.34 -26.48 -2.32
C ALA A 41 -12.25 -25.93 -1.20
N GLY A 42 -13.15 -24.98 -1.50
CA GLY A 42 -14.06 -24.33 -0.56
C GLY A 42 -13.40 -23.32 0.37
N ILE A 43 -12.24 -22.77 -0.02
CA ILE A 43 -11.45 -21.83 0.79
C ILE A 43 -11.48 -20.42 0.18
N ALA A 44 -11.10 -19.43 0.98
CA ALA A 44 -10.82 -18.07 0.53
C ALA A 44 -9.35 -17.72 0.81
N ILE A 45 -8.74 -17.07 -0.16
CA ILE A 45 -7.38 -16.55 -0.09
C ILE A 45 -7.43 -15.06 -0.43
N ILE A 46 -6.84 -14.22 0.41
CA ILE A 46 -6.83 -12.77 0.22
C ILE A 46 -5.38 -12.32 0.22
N PRO A 47 -4.80 -12.02 -0.93
CA PRO A 47 -3.47 -11.41 -1.03
C PRO A 47 -3.50 -9.92 -0.70
N ASP A 48 -2.32 -9.32 -0.52
CA ASP A 48 -2.13 -7.89 -0.31
C ASP A 48 -2.94 -7.34 0.89
N CYS A 49 -2.77 -7.95 2.07
CA CYS A 49 -3.41 -7.53 3.31
C CYS A 49 -2.43 -6.75 4.21
N GLY A 50 -1.66 -5.83 3.62
CA GLY A 50 -0.74 -4.94 4.33
C GLY A 50 -1.33 -3.56 4.63
N GLN A 51 -0.47 -2.58 4.89
CA GLN A 51 -0.90 -1.20 5.10
C GLN A 51 -1.36 -0.59 3.75
N VAL A 52 -0.48 -0.48 2.77
CA VAL A 52 -0.75 -0.18 1.36
C VAL A 52 0.30 -0.94 0.52
N PRO A 53 -0.13 -1.96 -0.20
CA PRO A 53 -1.50 -2.37 -0.48
C PRO A 53 -2.18 -3.12 0.68
N GLY A 54 -3.51 -2.98 0.75
CA GLY A 54 -4.36 -3.69 1.71
C GLY A 54 -5.35 -2.79 2.44
N MET A 55 -4.92 -2.14 3.53
CA MET A 55 -5.75 -1.19 4.27
C MET A 55 -6.19 -0.02 3.39
N GLY A 56 -5.27 0.60 2.62
CA GLY A 56 -5.60 1.67 1.70
C GLY A 56 -6.58 1.24 0.60
N THR A 57 -6.44 0.01 0.10
CA THR A 57 -7.38 -0.59 -0.85
C THR A 57 -8.79 -0.71 -0.25
N SER A 58 -8.89 -1.23 0.98
CA SER A 58 -10.18 -1.40 1.67
C SER A 58 -10.81 -0.05 2.05
N LEU A 59 -10.01 0.96 2.43
CA LEU A 59 -10.46 2.32 2.67
C LEU A 59 -10.93 3.00 1.36
N SER A 60 -10.31 2.67 0.22
CA SER A 60 -10.79 3.13 -1.10
C SER A 60 -12.17 2.58 -1.41
N VAL A 61 -12.41 1.28 -1.18
CA VAL A 61 -13.73 0.67 -1.34
C VAL A 61 -14.74 1.26 -0.34
N TYR A 62 -14.30 1.58 0.88
CA TYR A 62 -15.15 2.28 1.84
C TYR A 62 -15.53 3.67 1.34
N ALA A 63 -14.58 4.48 0.88
CA ALA A 63 -14.85 5.81 0.32
C ALA A 63 -15.81 5.74 -0.88
N MET A 64 -15.63 4.76 -1.79
CA MET A 64 -16.55 4.50 -2.89
C MET A 64 -17.98 4.22 -2.41
N SER A 65 -18.13 3.46 -1.32
CA SER A 65 -19.44 3.09 -0.78
C SER A 65 -20.24 4.28 -0.19
N LEU A 66 -19.59 5.41 0.04
CA LEU A 66 -20.21 6.63 0.56
C LEU A 66 -20.81 7.52 -0.54
N LEU A 67 -20.56 7.19 -1.80
CA LEU A 67 -21.08 7.85 -3.00
C LEU A 67 -22.04 6.91 -3.74
N ASP A 68 -22.96 7.48 -4.55
CA ASP A 68 -23.82 6.68 -5.43
C ASP A 68 -23.10 6.21 -6.68
N GLU A 69 -22.20 7.07 -7.20
CA GLU A 69 -21.32 6.79 -8.32
C GLU A 69 -19.93 7.37 -8.00
N THR A 70 -18.87 6.62 -8.31
CA THR A 70 -17.49 7.07 -8.13
C THR A 70 -16.80 7.16 -9.46
N ASP A 71 -16.21 8.32 -9.75
CA ASP A 71 -15.40 8.58 -10.94
C ASP A 71 -13.90 8.48 -10.66
N GLU A 72 -13.46 8.97 -9.50
CA GLU A 72 -12.04 9.06 -9.17
C GLU A 72 -11.75 8.55 -7.76
N ILE A 73 -10.62 7.86 -7.62
CA ILE A 73 -10.01 7.47 -6.34
C ILE A 73 -8.57 7.97 -6.31
N LEU A 74 -8.28 8.85 -5.37
CA LEU A 74 -6.98 9.46 -5.17
C LEU A 74 -6.49 9.07 -3.77
N MET A 75 -5.36 8.35 -3.70
CA MET A 75 -4.86 7.81 -2.43
C MET A 75 -3.47 8.35 -2.13
N TRP A 76 -3.29 8.83 -0.92
CA TRP A 76 -1.99 9.17 -0.34
C TRP A 76 -1.75 8.30 0.87
N ASP A 77 -0.57 7.72 0.96
CA ASP A 77 -0.19 6.91 2.11
C ASP A 77 1.29 7.02 2.44
N GLY A 78 1.63 6.77 3.68
CA GLY A 78 3.03 6.71 4.08
C GLY A 78 3.24 6.37 5.54
N GLY A 79 4.30 5.59 5.78
CA GLY A 79 4.88 5.37 7.10
C GLY A 79 6.17 6.17 7.23
N ASN A 80 6.28 6.98 8.27
CA ASN A 80 7.35 7.95 8.46
C ASN A 80 7.80 8.00 9.93
N PRO A 81 9.02 8.44 10.24
CA PRO A 81 9.37 8.74 11.63
C PRO A 81 8.46 9.86 12.16
N LEU A 82 8.00 9.75 13.41
CA LEU A 82 7.26 10.85 14.05
C LEU A 82 8.14 12.09 14.20
N HIS A 83 9.46 11.91 14.38
CA HIS A 83 10.45 12.96 14.50
C HIS A 83 11.53 12.76 13.44
N PRO A 84 11.40 13.39 12.25
CA PRO A 84 12.38 13.22 11.16
C PRO A 84 13.76 13.75 11.56
N VAL A 85 14.80 12.97 11.23
CA VAL A 85 16.19 13.32 11.53
C VAL A 85 16.99 13.37 10.24
N PRO A 86 17.57 14.55 9.88
CA PRO A 86 18.43 14.65 8.71
C PRO A 86 19.65 13.70 8.79
N PRO A 87 20.22 13.27 7.64
CA PRO A 87 19.87 13.71 6.29
C PRO A 87 18.65 12.98 5.69
N PHE A 88 18.33 11.79 6.16
CA PHE A 88 17.35 10.92 5.48
C PHE A 88 15.89 11.30 5.76
N ASN A 89 15.59 11.90 6.94
CA ASN A 89 14.21 12.17 7.37
C ASN A 89 13.27 10.96 7.23
N TYR A 90 13.82 9.77 7.33
CA TYR A 90 13.16 8.50 7.09
C TYR A 90 13.66 7.42 8.03
N ILE A 91 12.78 6.50 8.41
CA ILE A 91 13.10 5.24 9.08
C ILE A 91 12.52 4.07 8.30
N LEU A 92 13.29 3.01 8.19
CA LEU A 92 12.87 1.76 7.55
C LEU A 92 12.23 0.85 8.59
N THR A 93 10.92 0.67 8.51
CA THR A 93 10.12 -0.15 9.43
C THR A 93 9.86 -1.57 8.91
N PHE A 94 10.31 -1.88 7.70
CA PHE A 94 10.15 -3.18 7.04
C PHE A 94 11.45 -3.60 6.32
N ASN A 95 11.39 -4.41 5.30
CA ASN A 95 12.59 -4.92 4.61
C ASN A 95 13.09 -3.92 3.55
N ILE A 96 14.41 -3.68 3.50
CA ILE A 96 15.03 -2.75 2.52
C ILE A 96 14.77 -3.16 1.06
N ALA A 97 14.69 -4.46 0.78
CA ALA A 97 14.34 -4.94 -0.57
C ALA A 97 12.88 -4.60 -0.92
N GLY A 98 11.97 -4.57 0.06
CA GLY A 98 10.61 -4.07 -0.13
C GLY A 98 10.61 -2.60 -0.54
N LEU A 99 11.29 -1.75 0.23
CA LEU A 99 11.41 -0.31 -0.06
C LEU A 99 11.97 -0.04 -1.47
N THR A 100 13.06 -0.69 -1.84
CA THR A 100 13.66 -0.47 -3.16
C THR A 100 12.84 -1.06 -4.31
N ASN A 101 12.00 -2.07 -4.07
CA ASN A 101 11.04 -2.55 -5.06
C ASN A 101 9.89 -1.55 -5.29
N GLU A 102 9.41 -0.89 -4.23
CA GLU A 102 8.42 0.18 -4.35
C GLU A 102 8.99 1.40 -5.11
N TYR A 103 10.28 1.65 -4.95
CA TYR A 103 10.98 2.82 -5.50
C TYR A 103 11.58 2.59 -6.90
N TYR A 104 11.36 1.44 -7.50
CA TYR A 104 11.94 1.07 -8.79
C TYR A 104 10.90 0.57 -9.78
N GLY A 105 11.03 1.00 -11.04
CA GLY A 105 10.17 0.58 -12.12
C GLY A 105 8.94 1.45 -12.32
N VAL A 106 7.76 0.85 -12.36
CA VAL A 106 6.50 1.52 -12.67
C VAL A 106 5.40 1.16 -11.67
N ALA A 107 4.49 2.11 -11.43
CA ALA A 107 3.19 1.87 -10.81
C ALA A 107 2.12 1.73 -11.90
N HIS A 108 1.03 1.04 -11.60
CA HIS A 108 -0.14 0.97 -12.47
C HIS A 108 -1.24 1.86 -11.91
N PHE A 109 -1.74 2.78 -12.73
CA PHE A 109 -2.82 3.70 -12.41
C PHE A 109 -3.95 3.57 -13.42
N ILE A 110 -5.06 4.28 -13.19
CA ILE A 110 -6.09 4.54 -14.21
C ILE A 110 -6.06 6.03 -14.52
N ARG A 111 -5.96 6.37 -15.82
CA ARG A 111 -6.11 7.72 -16.35
C ARG A 111 -7.09 7.67 -17.52
N ASP A 112 -8.08 8.55 -17.51
CA ASP A 112 -9.13 8.62 -18.53
C ASP A 112 -9.85 7.26 -18.76
N GLY A 113 -9.98 6.46 -17.70
CA GLY A 113 -10.65 5.15 -17.73
C GLY A 113 -9.76 3.99 -18.15
N GLU A 114 -8.53 4.23 -18.57
CA GLU A 114 -7.59 3.22 -19.05
C GLU A 114 -6.45 3.00 -18.06
N ARG A 115 -5.99 1.76 -17.94
CA ARG A 115 -4.82 1.42 -17.14
C ARG A 115 -3.55 1.89 -17.84
N VAL A 116 -2.70 2.61 -17.10
CA VAL A 116 -1.43 3.14 -17.56
C VAL A 116 -0.28 2.77 -16.62
N GLU A 117 0.92 2.68 -17.18
CA GLU A 117 2.16 2.58 -16.41
C GLU A 117 2.72 3.97 -16.14
N VAL A 118 3.09 4.24 -14.89
CA VAL A 118 3.65 5.51 -14.45
C VAL A 118 5.00 5.24 -13.78
N PRO A 119 6.10 5.86 -14.26
CA PRO A 119 7.40 5.66 -13.64
C PRO A 119 7.42 6.12 -12.18
N THR A 120 8.12 5.37 -11.33
CA THR A 120 8.41 5.83 -9.98
C THR A 120 9.31 7.06 -10.00
N PHE A 121 9.14 7.96 -9.02
CA PHE A 121 9.88 9.22 -8.93
C PHE A 121 9.78 10.14 -10.17
N ASP A 122 8.71 10.02 -10.97
CA ASP A 122 8.45 10.99 -12.04
C ASP A 122 8.11 12.35 -11.42
N PRO A 123 8.85 13.42 -11.75
CA PRO A 123 8.58 14.75 -11.21
C PRO A 123 7.25 15.36 -11.69
N VAL A 124 6.64 14.83 -12.76
CA VAL A 124 5.30 15.26 -13.23
C VAL A 124 4.22 14.89 -12.22
N ASP A 125 4.38 13.78 -11.52
CA ASP A 125 3.44 13.30 -10.52
C ASP A 125 3.83 13.67 -9.08
N TYR A 126 4.88 14.50 -8.90
CA TYR A 126 5.26 15.04 -7.59
C TYR A 126 4.35 16.19 -7.18
N GLU A 127 3.97 16.21 -5.91
CA GLU A 127 3.26 17.31 -5.26
C GLU A 127 3.63 17.43 -3.79
N THR A 128 3.28 18.55 -3.16
CA THR A 128 3.28 18.70 -1.71
C THR A 128 1.85 18.74 -1.20
N VAL A 129 1.63 18.12 -0.04
CA VAL A 129 0.31 18.02 0.60
C VAL A 129 0.43 18.53 2.02
N ASP A 130 -0.36 19.54 2.37
CA ASP A 130 -0.43 20.02 3.75
C ASP A 130 -1.51 19.24 4.52
N PHE A 131 -1.08 18.56 5.57
CA PHE A 131 -1.95 17.85 6.50
C PHE A 131 -2.39 18.73 7.68
N GLY A 132 -1.80 19.93 7.81
CA GLY A 132 -2.07 20.84 8.92
C GLY A 132 -1.60 20.32 10.27
N GLY A 133 -1.95 21.06 11.32
CA GLY A 133 -1.68 20.67 12.71
C GLY A 133 -0.20 20.41 13.02
N ASP A 134 0.06 19.29 13.65
CA ASP A 134 1.41 18.84 14.04
C ASP A 134 2.14 18.07 12.93
N ILE A 135 1.45 17.74 11.83
CA ILE A 135 2.03 17.04 10.68
C ILE A 135 2.61 18.05 9.69
N GLY A 136 1.81 19.05 9.26
CA GLY A 136 2.24 20.04 8.29
C GLY A 136 2.41 19.47 6.87
N GLU A 137 3.39 20.01 6.11
CA GLU A 137 3.61 19.68 4.71
C GLU A 137 4.41 18.38 4.54
N MET A 138 3.98 17.53 3.61
CA MET A 138 4.66 16.31 3.19
C MET A 138 4.82 16.28 1.66
N GLU A 139 5.88 15.63 1.19
CA GLU A 139 6.06 15.28 -0.22
C GLU A 139 5.20 14.07 -0.58
N ALA A 140 4.55 14.11 -1.74
CA ALA A 140 3.79 13.01 -2.30
C ALA A 140 4.28 12.70 -3.72
N PHE A 141 4.60 11.44 -3.99
CA PHE A 141 5.15 11.01 -5.27
C PHE A 141 4.83 9.54 -5.56
N VAL A 142 5.01 9.15 -6.83
CA VAL A 142 4.72 7.78 -7.28
C VAL A 142 5.74 6.80 -6.75
N ALA A 143 5.25 5.80 -6.02
CA ALA A 143 5.93 4.56 -5.68
C ALA A 143 5.12 3.36 -6.21
N GLY A 144 5.75 2.22 -6.43
CA GLY A 144 5.08 1.03 -6.97
C GLY A 144 4.27 0.26 -5.93
N GLY A 145 3.27 -0.48 -6.39
CA GLY A 145 2.56 -1.48 -5.59
C GLY A 145 1.34 -0.99 -4.80
N GLY A 146 1.25 0.28 -4.43
CA GLY A 146 0.21 0.76 -3.52
C GLY A 146 -1.23 0.63 -4.03
N THR A 147 -1.46 0.71 -5.33
CA THR A 147 -2.76 0.46 -5.95
C THR A 147 -3.12 -1.04 -6.01
N SER A 148 -2.16 -1.93 -5.81
CA SER A 148 -2.33 -3.38 -5.97
C SER A 148 -3.03 -3.75 -7.29
N THR A 149 -4.07 -4.56 -7.21
CA THR A 149 -4.90 -5.03 -8.32
C THR A 149 -6.06 -4.10 -8.69
N MET A 150 -6.28 -3.02 -7.94
CA MET A 150 -7.37 -2.07 -8.22
C MET A 150 -7.39 -1.55 -9.67
N PRO A 151 -6.25 -1.27 -10.34
CA PRO A 151 -6.28 -0.85 -11.75
C PRO A 151 -6.88 -1.89 -12.70
N TRP A 152 -6.73 -3.19 -12.42
CA TRP A 152 -7.35 -4.26 -13.20
C TRP A 152 -8.84 -4.44 -12.86
N THR A 153 -9.20 -4.28 -11.59
CA THR A 153 -10.57 -4.43 -11.11
C THR A 153 -11.48 -3.29 -11.57
N PHE A 154 -10.94 -2.07 -11.63
CA PHE A 154 -11.70 -0.85 -11.89
C PHE A 154 -11.43 -0.19 -13.25
N GLU A 155 -10.62 -0.80 -14.13
CA GLU A 155 -10.44 -0.34 -15.52
C GLU A 155 -11.79 -0.23 -16.22
N GLY A 156 -12.05 0.89 -16.89
CA GLY A 156 -13.33 1.22 -17.52
C GLY A 156 -14.49 1.56 -16.57
N LYS A 157 -14.27 1.49 -15.24
CA LYS A 157 -15.26 1.85 -14.21
C LYS A 157 -14.92 3.17 -13.53
N LEU A 158 -13.65 3.41 -13.25
CA LEU A 158 -13.14 4.68 -12.74
C LEU A 158 -12.49 5.46 -13.88
N LYS A 159 -12.59 6.78 -13.84
CA LYS A 159 -11.87 7.69 -14.74
C LYS A 159 -10.42 7.88 -14.29
N THR A 160 -10.23 7.94 -12.96
CA THR A 160 -8.91 8.15 -12.35
C THR A 160 -8.75 7.26 -11.13
N LEU A 161 -7.61 6.58 -11.04
CA LEU A 161 -7.16 5.87 -9.85
C LEU A 161 -5.65 6.00 -9.74
N TRP A 162 -5.17 6.54 -8.63
CA TRP A 162 -3.74 6.55 -8.34
C TRP A 162 -3.44 6.50 -6.85
N ASN A 163 -2.19 6.14 -6.54
CA ASN A 163 -1.61 6.18 -5.21
C ASN A 163 -0.28 6.94 -5.25
N LYS A 164 -0.05 7.79 -4.26
CA LYS A 164 1.22 8.47 -4.03
C LYS A 164 1.69 8.23 -2.62
N THR A 165 2.96 7.86 -2.46
CA THR A 165 3.56 7.70 -1.14
C THR A 165 3.90 9.05 -0.53
N LEU A 166 3.69 9.16 0.79
CA LEU A 166 3.99 10.37 1.58
C LEU A 166 5.33 10.23 2.27
N ARG A 167 6.15 11.27 2.19
CA ARG A 167 7.42 11.34 2.92
C ARG A 167 7.67 12.77 3.41
N TRP A 168 8.52 12.89 4.42
CA TRP A 168 8.99 14.21 4.86
C TRP A 168 9.78 14.92 3.77
N PRO A 169 9.76 16.28 3.76
CA PRO A 169 10.45 17.08 2.74
C PRO A 169 11.94 16.73 2.60
N GLY A 170 12.40 16.65 1.34
CA GLY A 170 13.76 16.29 0.95
C GLY A 170 13.94 14.85 0.48
N HIS A 171 13.05 13.95 0.84
CA HIS A 171 13.15 12.53 0.51
C HIS A 171 13.07 12.24 -1.01
N PHE A 172 12.15 12.92 -1.69
CA PHE A 172 11.99 12.76 -3.15
C PHE A 172 13.28 13.08 -3.91
N ALA A 173 13.89 14.22 -3.60
CA ALA A 173 15.10 14.66 -4.30
C ALA A 173 16.28 13.70 -4.05
N GLU A 174 16.44 13.24 -2.82
CA GLU A 174 17.49 12.30 -2.43
C GLU A 174 17.35 10.97 -3.16
N TRP A 175 16.19 10.34 -3.10
CA TRP A 175 15.97 9.03 -3.72
C TRP A 175 15.95 9.10 -5.25
N ARG A 176 15.46 10.20 -5.79
CA ARG A 176 15.55 10.44 -7.24
C ARG A 176 16.99 10.53 -7.70
N ALA A 177 17.88 11.12 -6.91
CA ALA A 177 19.32 11.14 -7.22
C ALA A 177 19.91 9.70 -7.20
N TYR A 178 19.53 8.86 -6.24
CA TYR A 178 19.95 7.45 -6.21
C TYR A 178 19.44 6.67 -7.43
N THR A 179 18.19 6.90 -7.83
CA THR A 179 17.59 6.28 -9.02
C THR A 179 18.33 6.69 -10.29
N ILE A 180 18.58 8.00 -10.50
CA ILE A 180 19.30 8.52 -11.67
C ILE A 180 20.75 8.02 -11.70
N ALA A 181 21.39 7.87 -10.54
CA ALA A 181 22.74 7.32 -10.44
C ALA A 181 22.79 5.82 -10.73
N GLY A 182 21.66 5.13 -10.88
CA GLY A 182 21.57 3.69 -11.13
C GLY A 182 21.78 2.84 -9.88
N LEU A 183 21.71 3.42 -8.68
CA LEU A 183 21.92 2.67 -7.43
C LEU A 183 20.79 1.68 -7.10
N LEU A 184 19.62 1.80 -7.74
CA LEU A 184 18.50 0.89 -7.60
C LEU A 184 18.50 -0.25 -8.63
N GLU A 185 19.48 -0.26 -9.56
CA GLU A 185 19.56 -1.28 -10.60
C GLU A 185 19.93 -2.64 -10.03
N GLU A 186 19.25 -3.70 -10.55
CA GLU A 186 19.53 -5.11 -10.20
C GLU A 186 20.54 -5.76 -11.17
N LYS A 187 20.78 -5.11 -12.32
CA LYS A 187 21.72 -5.62 -13.30
C LYS A 187 23.15 -5.39 -12.82
N PRO A 188 24.00 -6.45 -12.74
CA PRO A 188 25.39 -6.29 -12.37
C PRO A 188 26.16 -5.37 -13.32
N ILE A 189 27.04 -4.55 -12.79
CA ILE A 189 27.98 -3.69 -13.51
C ILE A 189 29.41 -4.16 -13.24
N ASP A 190 30.32 -3.95 -14.20
CA ASP A 190 31.74 -4.23 -14.00
C ASP A 190 32.42 -3.02 -13.32
N VAL A 191 33.07 -3.29 -12.18
CA VAL A 191 33.87 -2.33 -11.44
C VAL A 191 35.27 -2.90 -11.31
N ASP A 192 36.18 -2.44 -12.16
CA ASP A 192 37.58 -2.89 -12.19
C ASP A 192 37.74 -4.43 -12.27
N GLY A 193 36.91 -5.10 -13.10
CA GLY A 193 36.93 -6.55 -13.32
C GLY A 193 36.14 -7.35 -12.28
N GLN A 194 35.39 -6.69 -11.37
CA GLN A 194 34.48 -7.32 -10.42
C GLN A 194 33.04 -6.99 -10.77
N TRP A 195 32.19 -8.02 -10.88
CA TRP A 195 30.75 -7.84 -11.09
C TRP A 195 30.04 -7.48 -9.78
N VAL A 196 29.41 -6.32 -9.74
CA VAL A 196 28.73 -5.77 -8.56
C VAL A 196 27.31 -5.40 -8.92
N VAL A 197 26.35 -5.79 -8.09
CA VAL A 197 24.94 -5.33 -8.20
C VAL A 197 24.79 -4.01 -7.46
N PRO A 198 24.46 -2.89 -8.13
CA PRO A 198 24.39 -1.57 -7.50
C PRO A 198 23.42 -1.54 -6.30
N ARG A 199 22.25 -2.19 -6.44
CA ARG A 199 21.23 -2.26 -5.39
C ARG A 199 21.75 -2.98 -4.13
N ASP A 200 22.54 -4.03 -4.25
CA ASP A 200 23.10 -4.73 -3.10
C ASP A 200 24.07 -3.86 -2.33
N VAL A 201 24.86 -3.04 -3.05
CA VAL A 201 25.75 -2.04 -2.43
C VAL A 201 24.94 -0.98 -1.69
N LEU A 202 23.86 -0.45 -2.32
CA LEU A 202 22.97 0.50 -1.69
C LEU A 202 22.36 -0.10 -0.41
N HIS A 203 21.85 -1.32 -0.46
CA HIS A 203 21.28 -2.00 0.70
C HIS A 203 22.31 -2.13 1.84
N ALA A 204 23.50 -2.61 1.55
CA ALA A 204 24.55 -2.79 2.55
C ALA A 204 24.96 -1.48 3.24
N LEU A 205 24.93 -0.36 2.51
CA LEU A 205 25.33 0.95 3.03
C LEU A 205 24.18 1.67 3.76
N LEU A 206 22.95 1.54 3.26
CA LEU A 206 21.81 2.34 3.70
C LEU A 206 21.00 1.69 4.82
N ASP A 207 20.73 0.36 4.74
CA ASP A 207 19.90 -0.35 5.73
C ASP A 207 20.34 -0.07 7.18
N PRO A 208 21.62 -0.20 7.56
CA PRO A 208 22.02 0.05 8.94
C PRO A 208 21.89 1.51 9.40
N LYS A 209 21.72 2.44 8.47
CA LYS A 209 21.60 3.88 8.76
C LYS A 209 20.14 4.34 8.93
N ILE A 210 19.21 3.70 8.23
CA ILE A 210 17.80 4.10 8.22
C ILE A 210 16.89 3.09 8.94
N LYS A 211 17.41 1.92 9.33
CA LYS A 211 16.62 0.90 10.02
C LYS A 211 16.05 1.43 11.33
N ALA A 212 14.72 1.31 11.47
CA ALA A 212 14.03 1.70 12.69
C ALA A 212 14.53 0.89 13.89
N LYS A 213 14.65 1.54 15.04
CA LYS A 213 14.88 0.89 16.31
C LYS A 213 13.59 0.30 16.84
N VAL A 214 13.69 -0.70 17.71
CA VAL A 214 12.52 -1.27 18.36
C VAL A 214 11.78 -0.20 19.13
N GLY A 215 10.48 -0.02 18.86
CA GLY A 215 9.64 0.99 19.50
C GLY A 215 9.96 2.44 19.10
N GLU A 216 10.65 2.66 17.99
CA GLU A 216 10.88 4.01 17.47
C GLU A 216 9.56 4.63 17.03
N PRO A 217 9.18 5.81 17.57
CA PRO A 217 7.90 6.43 17.25
C PRO A 217 7.76 6.76 15.77
N ASP A 218 6.68 6.31 15.20
CA ASP A 218 6.33 6.51 13.81
C ASP A 218 4.94 7.12 13.63
N LEU A 219 4.67 7.53 12.40
CA LEU A 219 3.42 8.09 11.93
C LEU A 219 3.03 7.37 10.65
N VAL A 220 1.82 6.81 10.61
CA VAL A 220 1.20 6.31 9.39
C VAL A 220 -0.01 7.17 9.04
N ILE A 221 -0.10 7.56 7.77
CA ILE A 221 -1.25 8.24 7.20
C ILE A 221 -1.73 7.42 6.00
N VAL A 222 -3.04 7.21 5.93
CA VAL A 222 -3.72 6.74 4.72
C VAL A 222 -4.88 7.70 4.47
N ARG A 223 -4.82 8.47 3.39
CA ARG A 223 -5.88 9.38 2.96
C ARG A 223 -6.40 8.93 1.60
N VAL A 224 -7.70 8.78 1.49
CA VAL A 224 -8.40 8.48 0.24
C VAL A 224 -9.39 9.59 -0.04
N LEU A 225 -9.32 10.18 -1.21
CA LEU A 225 -10.33 11.11 -1.73
C LEU A 225 -11.07 10.41 -2.87
N ALA A 226 -12.35 10.14 -2.65
CA ALA A 226 -13.25 9.68 -3.70
C ALA A 226 -14.05 10.86 -4.24
N LYS A 227 -14.14 10.96 -5.58
CA LYS A 227 -14.96 11.95 -6.27
C LYS A 227 -15.94 11.26 -7.18
N GLY A 228 -17.16 11.82 -7.26
CA GLY A 228 -18.23 11.24 -8.05
C GLY A 228 -19.55 11.95 -7.80
N ARG A 229 -20.60 11.20 -7.58
CA ARG A 229 -21.96 11.75 -7.39
C ARG A 229 -22.63 11.17 -6.16
N LYS A 230 -23.44 12.01 -5.49
CA LYS A 230 -24.33 11.62 -4.41
C LYS A 230 -25.62 12.42 -4.52
N ASP A 231 -26.76 11.74 -4.41
CA ASP A 231 -28.10 12.35 -4.55
C ASP A 231 -28.25 13.18 -5.85
N GLY A 232 -27.64 12.68 -6.95
CA GLY A 232 -27.66 13.32 -8.27
C GLY A 232 -26.79 14.57 -8.41
N LYS A 233 -25.95 14.91 -7.43
CA LYS A 233 -25.02 16.06 -7.44
C LYS A 233 -23.57 15.58 -7.39
N ASP A 234 -22.67 16.42 -7.90
CA ASP A 234 -21.24 16.18 -7.73
C ASP A 234 -20.90 16.20 -6.23
N ALA A 235 -20.09 15.24 -5.81
CA ALA A 235 -19.73 15.05 -4.42
C ALA A 235 -18.30 14.54 -4.30
N GLN A 236 -17.66 14.92 -3.20
CA GLN A 236 -16.33 14.43 -2.83
C GLN A 236 -16.38 13.98 -1.38
N VAL A 237 -15.76 12.85 -1.09
CA VAL A 237 -15.61 12.33 0.26
C VAL A 237 -14.15 11.97 0.52
N GLN A 238 -13.61 12.50 1.60
CA GLN A 238 -12.28 12.15 2.10
C GLN A 238 -12.43 11.19 3.26
N VAL A 239 -11.73 10.07 3.18
CA VAL A 239 -11.55 9.11 4.28
C VAL A 239 -10.09 9.18 4.67
N GLN A 240 -9.79 9.44 5.94
CA GLN A 240 -8.42 9.48 6.43
C GLN A 240 -8.26 8.65 7.69
N LEU A 241 -7.22 7.83 7.70
CA LEU A 241 -6.70 7.15 8.87
C LEU A 241 -5.35 7.77 9.22
N THR A 242 -5.18 8.11 10.49
CA THR A 242 -3.89 8.57 11.04
C THR A 242 -3.56 7.71 12.26
N ASP A 243 -2.42 7.05 12.27
CA ASP A 243 -1.99 6.22 13.39
C ASP A 243 -0.57 6.58 13.84
N ARG A 244 -0.30 6.34 15.10
CA ARG A 244 1.01 6.58 15.75
C ARG A 244 1.35 5.39 16.62
N LEU A 245 2.61 5.32 17.08
CA LEU A 245 3.01 4.35 18.08
C LEU A 245 1.98 4.29 19.22
N ASP A 246 1.47 3.11 19.51
CA ASP A 246 0.56 2.86 20.63
C ASP A 246 1.38 2.57 21.91
N GLU A 247 1.47 3.56 22.80
CA GLU A 247 2.21 3.45 24.03
C GLU A 247 1.72 2.32 24.95
N ALA A 248 0.44 1.95 24.86
CA ALA A 248 -0.14 0.90 25.71
C ALA A 248 0.34 -0.50 25.32
N THR A 249 0.50 -0.76 24.04
CA THR A 249 0.95 -2.06 23.52
C THR A 249 2.42 -2.07 23.11
N GLY A 250 2.99 -0.89 22.83
CA GLY A 250 4.34 -0.71 22.29
C GLY A 250 4.44 -0.99 20.78
N PHE A 251 3.33 -1.26 20.10
CA PHE A 251 3.33 -1.43 18.66
C PHE A 251 3.43 -0.08 17.93
N THR A 252 4.30 -0.02 16.94
CA THR A 252 4.42 1.11 16.04
C THR A 252 3.18 1.26 15.14
N ALA A 253 2.97 2.45 14.57
CA ALA A 253 1.86 2.65 13.64
C ALA A 253 1.94 1.71 12.42
N MET A 254 3.15 1.46 11.90
CA MET A 254 3.35 0.53 10.79
C MET A 254 3.02 -0.92 11.18
N GLU A 255 3.43 -1.35 12.38
CA GLU A 255 3.08 -2.69 12.89
C GLU A 255 1.57 -2.83 13.09
N ARG A 256 0.91 -1.80 13.63
CA ARG A 256 -0.54 -1.79 13.85
C ARG A 256 -1.30 -1.82 12.53
N THR A 257 -1.04 -0.89 11.62
CA THR A 257 -1.79 -0.78 10.37
C THR A 257 -1.60 -2.01 9.48
N THR A 258 -0.37 -2.52 9.36
CA THR A 258 -0.09 -3.74 8.59
C THR A 258 -0.64 -4.99 9.28
N GLY A 259 -0.36 -5.14 10.57
CA GLY A 259 -0.75 -6.34 11.33
C GLY A 259 -2.26 -6.47 11.49
N TRP A 260 -2.97 -5.38 11.78
CA TRP A 260 -4.42 -5.40 11.92
C TRP A 260 -5.14 -5.61 10.60
N ASP A 261 -4.63 -5.08 9.47
CA ASP A 261 -5.27 -5.35 8.17
C ASP A 261 -5.25 -6.85 7.85
N GLY A 262 -4.09 -7.49 7.99
CA GLY A 262 -3.95 -8.92 7.77
C GLY A 262 -4.78 -9.76 8.75
N ALA A 263 -4.74 -9.42 10.05
CA ALA A 263 -5.47 -10.15 11.10
C ALA A 263 -7.00 -10.01 10.95
N LEU A 264 -7.48 -8.80 10.64
CA LEU A 264 -8.90 -8.51 10.45
C LEU A 264 -9.47 -9.29 9.26
N LYS A 265 -8.77 -9.26 8.12
CA LYS A 265 -9.18 -10.04 6.94
C LYS A 265 -9.11 -11.53 7.19
N ALA A 266 -8.13 -12.02 7.96
CA ALA A 266 -8.06 -13.42 8.39
C ALA A 266 -9.25 -13.80 9.29
N GLU A 267 -9.63 -12.93 10.24
CA GLU A 267 -10.79 -13.12 11.10
C GLU A 267 -12.10 -13.15 10.28
N MET A 268 -12.28 -12.17 9.38
CA MET A 268 -13.45 -12.14 8.49
C MET A 268 -13.52 -13.40 7.61
N ASN A 269 -12.38 -13.86 7.12
CA ASN A 269 -12.26 -15.09 6.34
C ASN A 269 -12.65 -16.33 7.19
N ALA A 270 -12.15 -16.43 8.42
CA ALA A 270 -12.48 -17.52 9.34
C ALA A 270 -13.98 -17.56 9.68
N HIS A 271 -14.64 -16.40 9.75
CA HIS A 271 -16.08 -16.28 9.96
C HIS A 271 -16.93 -16.42 8.69
N GLY A 272 -16.33 -16.75 7.54
CA GLY A 272 -17.03 -16.92 6.27
C GLY A 272 -17.63 -15.63 5.70
N ARG A 273 -17.08 -14.47 6.08
CA ARG A 273 -17.51 -13.13 5.61
C ARG A 273 -16.81 -12.70 4.31
N THR A 274 -16.02 -13.60 3.72
CA THR A 274 -15.26 -13.36 2.48
C THR A 274 -15.69 -14.35 1.40
N PRO A 275 -15.68 -13.97 0.12
CA PRO A 275 -16.01 -14.88 -0.97
C PRO A 275 -14.96 -16.00 -1.09
N ARG A 276 -15.39 -17.19 -1.56
CA ARG A 276 -14.45 -18.28 -1.87
C ARG A 276 -13.64 -17.94 -3.12
N GLY A 277 -12.46 -18.54 -3.25
CA GLY A 277 -11.51 -18.25 -4.32
C GLY A 277 -10.32 -17.44 -3.84
N VAL A 278 -9.46 -17.02 -4.78
CA VAL A 278 -8.43 -16.00 -4.52
C VAL A 278 -9.01 -14.64 -4.89
N ASN A 279 -9.29 -13.83 -3.90
CA ASN A 279 -9.96 -12.55 -4.09
C ASN A 279 -9.03 -11.40 -3.69
N PRO A 280 -8.81 -10.42 -4.55
CA PRO A 280 -8.03 -9.24 -4.19
C PRO A 280 -8.73 -8.43 -3.09
N ALA A 281 -7.96 -7.64 -2.35
CA ALA A 281 -8.44 -6.95 -1.16
C ALA A 281 -9.67 -6.07 -1.41
N GLU A 282 -9.76 -5.43 -2.59
CA GLU A 282 -10.89 -4.58 -3.00
C GLU A 282 -12.21 -5.34 -3.26
N LEU A 283 -12.15 -6.66 -3.42
CA LEU A 283 -13.32 -7.52 -3.63
C LEU A 283 -13.58 -8.48 -2.46
N ALA A 284 -12.63 -8.59 -1.54
CA ALA A 284 -12.67 -9.59 -0.46
C ALA A 284 -13.57 -9.19 0.69
N VAL A 285 -13.63 -7.90 1.02
CA VAL A 285 -14.40 -7.38 2.17
C VAL A 285 -15.19 -6.14 1.79
N SER A 286 -16.38 -5.97 2.40
CA SER A 286 -17.16 -4.74 2.19
C SER A 286 -16.48 -3.56 2.89
N GLY A 287 -16.44 -2.40 2.23
CA GLY A 287 -15.84 -1.20 2.80
C GLY A 287 -16.46 -0.76 4.12
N PRO A 288 -17.80 -0.68 4.26
CA PRO A 288 -18.47 -0.36 5.52
C PRO A 288 -18.13 -1.33 6.66
N ASP A 289 -18.17 -2.65 6.41
CA ASP A 289 -17.81 -3.65 7.43
C ASP A 289 -16.35 -3.49 7.87
N TYR A 290 -15.47 -3.23 6.92
CA TYR A 290 -14.05 -3.01 7.18
C TYR A 290 -13.81 -1.78 8.06
N ALA A 291 -14.44 -0.64 7.72
CA ALA A 291 -14.35 0.59 8.50
C ALA A 291 -14.88 0.40 9.93
N GLU A 292 -16.02 -0.29 10.10
CA GLU A 292 -16.58 -0.62 11.42
C GLU A 292 -15.58 -1.43 12.26
N GLU A 293 -14.92 -2.41 11.66
CA GLU A 293 -13.93 -3.25 12.34
C GLU A 293 -12.66 -2.47 12.74
N LEU A 294 -12.22 -1.51 11.92
CA LEU A 294 -11.12 -0.61 12.28
C LEU A 294 -11.48 0.27 13.49
N LEU A 295 -12.67 0.88 13.49
CA LEU A 295 -13.16 1.70 14.60
C LEU A 295 -13.24 0.91 15.92
N LYS A 296 -13.69 -0.35 15.88
CA LYS A 296 -13.72 -1.25 17.05
C LYS A 296 -12.33 -1.49 17.65
N ARG A 297 -11.27 -1.38 16.84
CA ARG A 297 -9.87 -1.59 17.24
C ARG A 297 -9.15 -0.28 17.59
N GLY A 298 -9.92 0.83 17.66
CA GLY A 298 -9.43 2.13 18.13
C GLY A 298 -8.56 2.89 17.12
N PHE A 299 -8.72 2.61 15.82
CA PHE A 299 -8.10 3.44 14.79
C PHE A 299 -8.80 4.80 14.69
N ASP A 300 -8.01 5.85 14.50
CA ASP A 300 -8.50 7.20 14.21
C ASP A 300 -8.84 7.29 12.71
N LEU A 301 -10.13 7.11 12.41
CA LEU A 301 -10.69 7.15 11.07
C LEU A 301 -11.69 8.28 10.95
N THR A 302 -11.38 9.26 10.10
CA THR A 302 -12.25 10.40 9.81
C THR A 302 -12.89 10.30 8.43
N VAL A 303 -14.09 10.87 8.30
CA VAL A 303 -14.83 10.94 7.03
C VAL A 303 -15.36 12.36 6.87
N ASP A 304 -14.92 13.05 5.82
CA ASP A 304 -15.31 14.42 5.53
C ASP A 304 -15.92 14.51 4.12
N TYR A 305 -17.09 15.13 4.02
CA TYR A 305 -17.68 15.52 2.73
C TYR A 305 -17.23 16.95 2.40
N LEU A 306 -16.59 17.11 1.22
CA LEU A 306 -15.94 18.35 0.78
C LEU A 306 -16.80 19.12 -0.24
#